data_9280c7768a5c3dba1460ddfb318aae0b
#
_entry.id   9280c7768a5c3dba1460ddfb318aae0b
#
_cell.length_a   1.000
_cell.length_b   1.000
_cell.length_c   1.000
_cell.angle_alpha   90.00
_cell.angle_beta   90.00
_cell.angle_gamma   90.00
#
_symmetry.space_group_name_H-M   'P 1'
#
loop_
_entity.id
_entity.type
_entity.pdbx_description
1 polymer ?
#
loop_
_entity_poly.entity_id
_entity_poly.type
_entity_poly.pdbx_seq_one_letter_code
_entity_poly.pdbx_strand_id
1 'polypeptide(L)'
;MLASIFSLNVIQTALELGCIYALVALALFLSYSILNIADLSTDGCFTLGCAVACQVALTGHPFLALLAAMAAGVCSGFVTAFLQTRLGVESIMAGIIVNTGLYTINLAVMGFSSTMSLVKTETVFSIAKRALSFTGGWYKLVLAAAVIALAGAAMVRASSINPAFTITVGLCISGALTALSGGLLAQYQKSCDINVGTGMVTIALASLIIGETLVGRRTMVRRVLGVVFGSCLYRFIVAVALRFNVPAAAMKLVSAIIVAVAISMPAIKEKIAFEKRRSAARTRKEGV
;
A
#
# COMPACT_ATOMS: atom_id res chain seq x y z
N MET A 1 -14.45 2.89 27.98
CA MET A 1 -13.62 3.48 26.92
C MET A 1 -12.64 2.47 26.29
N LEU A 2 -11.81 1.78 27.05
CA LEU A 2 -10.89 0.74 26.51
C LEU A 2 -11.63 -0.42 25.81
N ALA A 3 -12.74 -0.90 26.34
CA ALA A 3 -13.52 -1.98 25.73
C ALA A 3 -14.15 -1.59 24.36
N SER A 4 -14.42 -0.31 24.12
CA SER A 4 -14.93 0.17 22.83
C SER A 4 -13.83 0.31 21.77
N ILE A 5 -12.58 0.47 22.17
CA ILE A 5 -11.40 0.56 21.30
C ILE A 5 -11.07 -0.83 20.71
N PHE A 6 -11.21 -1.89 21.50
CA PHE A 6 -10.98 -3.28 21.09
C PHE A 6 -12.27 -3.99 20.64
N SER A 7 -13.28 -3.25 20.19
CA SER A 7 -14.48 -3.89 19.63
C SER A 7 -14.12 -4.71 18.39
N LEU A 8 -14.75 -5.88 18.25
CA LEU A 8 -14.50 -6.83 17.16
C LEU A 8 -14.62 -6.14 15.78
N ASN A 9 -15.55 -5.18 15.66
CA ASN A 9 -15.78 -4.41 14.43
C ASN A 9 -14.59 -3.52 14.06
N VAL A 10 -13.89 -2.92 15.03
CA VAL A 10 -12.70 -2.08 14.77
C VAL A 10 -11.55 -2.95 14.27
N ILE A 11 -11.33 -4.08 14.92
CA ILE A 11 -10.28 -5.04 14.52
C ILE A 11 -10.57 -5.56 13.11
N GLN A 12 -11.81 -5.94 12.83
CA GLN A 12 -12.22 -6.42 11.51
C GLN A 12 -11.98 -5.36 10.42
N THR A 13 -12.46 -4.13 10.62
CA THR A 13 -12.28 -3.03 9.65
C THR A 13 -10.81 -2.70 9.45
N ALA A 14 -10.01 -2.71 10.52
CA ALA A 14 -8.57 -2.46 10.44
C ALA A 14 -7.85 -3.55 9.62
N LEU A 15 -8.23 -4.82 9.78
CA LEU A 15 -7.71 -5.93 9.01
C LEU A 15 -8.14 -5.88 7.55
N GLU A 16 -9.41 -5.58 7.26
CA GLU A 16 -9.94 -5.45 5.90
C GLU A 16 -9.19 -4.37 5.12
N LEU A 17 -9.10 -3.16 5.70
CA LEU A 17 -8.33 -2.07 5.11
C LEU A 17 -6.83 -2.37 5.09
N GLY A 18 -6.29 -2.97 6.14
CA GLY A 18 -4.90 -3.39 6.22
C GLY A 18 -4.50 -4.32 5.07
N CYS A 19 -5.37 -5.25 4.72
CA CYS A 19 -5.18 -6.13 3.58
C CYS A 19 -5.22 -5.37 2.24
N ILE A 20 -6.18 -4.46 2.02
CA ILE A 20 -6.24 -3.66 0.78
C ILE A 20 -4.97 -2.84 0.61
N TYR A 21 -4.53 -2.14 1.66
CA TYR A 21 -3.31 -1.32 1.61
C TYR A 21 -2.01 -2.13 1.60
N ALA A 22 -2.04 -3.39 2.01
CA ALA A 22 -0.89 -4.29 1.91
C ALA A 22 -0.44 -4.48 0.45
N LEU A 23 -1.35 -4.37 -0.53
CA LEU A 23 -0.99 -4.44 -1.95
C LEU A 23 -0.11 -3.26 -2.38
N VAL A 24 -0.40 -2.04 -1.91
CA VAL A 24 0.49 -0.88 -2.15
C VAL A 24 1.81 -1.06 -1.43
N ALA A 25 1.78 -1.55 -0.19
CA ALA A 25 3.00 -1.81 0.55
C ALA A 25 3.88 -2.88 -0.12
N LEU A 26 3.27 -3.91 -0.73
CA LEU A 26 3.97 -4.92 -1.54
C LEU A 26 4.49 -4.33 -2.86
N ALA A 27 3.73 -3.45 -3.51
CA ALA A 27 4.17 -2.73 -4.70
C ALA A 27 5.44 -1.90 -4.41
N LEU A 28 5.42 -1.14 -3.31
CA LEU A 28 6.60 -0.40 -2.85
C LEU A 28 7.73 -1.29 -2.35
N PHE A 29 7.42 -2.43 -1.74
CA PHE A 29 8.44 -3.42 -1.40
C PHE A 29 9.19 -3.90 -2.66
N LEU A 30 8.48 -4.12 -3.78
CA LEU A 30 9.08 -4.50 -5.05
C LEU A 30 9.98 -3.38 -5.60
N SER A 31 9.47 -2.15 -5.70
CA SER A 31 10.24 -1.03 -6.26
C SER A 31 11.37 -0.59 -5.34
N TYR A 32 11.12 -0.38 -4.06
CA TYR A 32 12.09 0.17 -3.11
C TYR A 32 13.09 -0.86 -2.60
N SER A 33 12.63 -2.06 -2.17
CA SER A 33 13.49 -3.06 -1.53
C SER A 33 14.15 -4.03 -2.49
N ILE A 34 13.54 -4.29 -3.66
CA ILE A 34 14.08 -5.25 -4.65
C ILE A 34 14.80 -4.51 -5.78
N LEU A 35 14.15 -3.50 -6.37
CA LEU A 35 14.73 -2.72 -7.47
C LEU A 35 15.63 -1.57 -7.00
N ASN A 36 15.56 -1.21 -5.71
CA ASN A 36 16.23 -0.04 -5.14
C ASN A 36 15.85 1.28 -5.83
N ILE A 37 14.59 1.41 -6.22
CA ILE A 37 14.02 2.54 -6.95
C ILE A 37 12.97 3.21 -6.07
N ALA A 38 13.13 4.51 -5.80
CA ALA A 38 12.12 5.30 -5.11
C ALA A 38 11.04 5.75 -6.10
N ASP A 39 9.95 5.00 -6.18
CA ASP A 39 8.82 5.32 -7.07
C ASP A 39 7.81 6.24 -6.37
N LEU A 40 7.84 7.52 -6.72
CA LEU A 40 6.89 8.53 -6.22
C LEU A 40 5.64 8.66 -7.08
N SER A 41 5.50 7.90 -8.18
CA SER A 41 4.28 7.88 -8.99
C SER A 41 3.13 7.10 -8.34
N THR A 42 3.42 6.39 -7.25
CA THR A 42 2.48 5.51 -6.52
C THR A 42 1.21 6.24 -6.07
N ASP A 43 1.31 7.49 -5.60
CA ASP A 43 0.16 8.30 -5.14
C ASP A 43 -0.83 8.52 -6.29
N GLY A 44 -0.35 8.98 -7.45
CA GLY A 44 -1.17 9.19 -8.65
C GLY A 44 -1.68 7.89 -9.25
N CYS A 45 -0.86 6.84 -9.27
CA CYS A 45 -1.23 5.53 -9.77
C CYS A 45 -2.32 4.86 -8.92
N PHE A 46 -2.29 5.04 -7.59
CA PHE A 46 -3.35 4.58 -6.70
C PHE A 46 -4.68 5.27 -7.01
N THR A 47 -4.66 6.59 -7.17
CA THR A 47 -5.84 7.38 -7.56
C THR A 47 -6.35 6.98 -8.94
N LEU A 48 -5.45 6.71 -9.90
CA LEU A 48 -5.81 6.19 -11.23
C LEU A 48 -6.57 4.87 -11.13
N GLY A 49 -6.08 3.95 -10.31
CA GLY A 49 -6.74 2.68 -10.04
C GLY A 49 -8.14 2.87 -9.46
N CYS A 50 -8.31 3.80 -8.50
CA CYS A 50 -9.61 4.17 -7.95
C CYS A 50 -10.55 4.71 -9.04
N ALA A 51 -10.09 5.69 -9.82
CA ALA A 51 -10.89 6.37 -10.83
C ALA A 51 -11.35 5.41 -11.96
N VAL A 52 -10.42 4.64 -12.52
CA VAL A 52 -10.71 3.65 -13.58
C VAL A 52 -11.65 2.57 -13.06
N ALA A 53 -11.40 2.04 -11.85
CA ALA A 53 -12.27 1.03 -11.25
C ALA A 53 -13.70 1.58 -11.03
N CYS A 54 -13.84 2.84 -10.57
CA CYS A 54 -15.14 3.48 -10.43
C CYS A 54 -15.84 3.59 -11.77
N GLN A 55 -15.17 4.11 -12.77
CA GLN A 55 -15.76 4.34 -14.10
C GLN A 55 -16.25 3.05 -14.75
N VAL A 56 -15.43 1.98 -14.69
CA VAL A 56 -15.82 0.68 -15.24
C VAL A 56 -16.86 -0.03 -14.37
N ALA A 57 -16.82 0.11 -13.06
CA ALA A 57 -17.84 -0.47 -12.18
C ALA A 57 -19.22 0.13 -12.41
N LEU A 58 -19.32 1.41 -12.79
CA LEU A 58 -20.57 2.07 -13.18
C LEU A 58 -21.24 1.42 -14.40
N THR A 59 -20.47 0.73 -15.27
CA THR A 59 -21.02 -0.04 -16.39
C THR A 59 -21.59 -1.41 -15.99
N GLY A 60 -21.56 -1.76 -14.68
CA GLY A 60 -22.12 -3.00 -14.16
C GLY A 60 -21.16 -4.21 -14.13
N HIS A 61 -19.88 -4.01 -14.42
CA HIS A 61 -18.87 -5.07 -14.48
C HIS A 61 -17.76 -4.91 -13.42
N PRO A 62 -18.02 -5.22 -12.13
CA PRO A 62 -17.10 -4.93 -11.05
C PRO A 62 -15.78 -5.73 -11.07
N PHE A 63 -15.76 -6.95 -11.62
CA PHE A 63 -14.52 -7.71 -11.81
C PHE A 63 -13.67 -7.14 -12.96
N LEU A 64 -14.31 -6.77 -14.08
CA LEU A 64 -13.63 -6.10 -15.19
C LEU A 64 -13.04 -4.77 -14.76
N ALA A 65 -13.68 -4.07 -13.83
CA ALA A 65 -13.19 -2.83 -13.24
C ALA A 65 -11.82 -3.00 -12.56
N LEU A 66 -11.59 -4.12 -11.85
CA LEU A 66 -10.29 -4.40 -11.22
C LEU A 66 -9.22 -4.71 -12.28
N LEU A 67 -9.56 -5.47 -13.31
CA LEU A 67 -8.63 -5.76 -14.40
C LEU A 67 -8.26 -4.49 -15.19
N ALA A 68 -9.24 -3.62 -15.45
CA ALA A 68 -9.00 -2.32 -16.10
C ALA A 68 -8.11 -1.41 -15.23
N ALA A 69 -8.33 -1.38 -13.90
CA ALA A 69 -7.47 -0.66 -12.99
C ALA A 69 -6.03 -1.18 -13.02
N MET A 70 -5.84 -2.51 -13.01
CA MET A 70 -4.51 -3.12 -13.14
C MET A 70 -3.83 -2.73 -14.47
N ALA A 71 -4.55 -2.79 -15.58
CA ALA A 71 -4.02 -2.40 -16.89
C ALA A 71 -3.61 -0.93 -16.92
N ALA A 72 -4.41 -0.04 -16.35
CA ALA A 72 -4.06 1.37 -16.20
C ALA A 72 -2.80 1.57 -15.33
N GLY A 73 -2.67 0.80 -14.25
CA GLY A 73 -1.47 0.79 -13.41
C GLY A 73 -0.23 0.31 -14.14
N VAL A 74 -0.34 -0.73 -14.99
CA VAL A 74 0.76 -1.20 -15.85
C VAL A 74 1.20 -0.08 -16.80
N CYS A 75 0.26 0.62 -17.42
CA CYS A 75 0.59 1.76 -18.30
C CYS A 75 1.32 2.87 -17.56
N SER A 76 0.86 3.23 -16.35
CA SER A 76 1.55 4.21 -15.49
C SER A 76 2.96 3.78 -15.14
N GLY A 77 3.13 2.53 -14.66
CA GLY A 77 4.44 1.95 -14.34
C GLY A 77 5.37 1.88 -15.55
N PHE A 78 4.83 1.56 -16.74
CA PHE A 78 5.59 1.56 -17.98
C PHE A 78 6.11 2.95 -18.35
N VAL A 79 5.29 4.00 -18.21
CA VAL A 79 5.72 5.39 -18.47
C VAL A 79 6.85 5.79 -17.52
N THR A 80 6.71 5.47 -16.21
CA THR A 80 7.76 5.73 -15.22
C THR A 80 9.05 4.98 -15.58
N ALA A 81 8.95 3.71 -15.93
CA ALA A 81 10.09 2.90 -16.35
C ALA A 81 10.76 3.41 -17.63
N PHE A 82 9.96 3.84 -18.61
CA PHE A 82 10.46 4.39 -19.86
C PHE A 82 11.29 5.67 -19.62
N LEU A 83 10.79 6.58 -18.78
CA LEU A 83 11.52 7.79 -18.39
C LEU A 83 12.88 7.44 -17.76
N GLN A 84 12.92 6.43 -16.89
CA GLN A 84 14.15 6.04 -16.18
C GLN A 84 15.12 5.27 -17.08
N THR A 85 14.62 4.29 -17.84
CA THR A 85 15.50 3.35 -18.56
C THR A 85 15.90 3.82 -19.94
N ARG A 86 15.05 4.59 -20.64
CA ARG A 86 15.31 5.08 -21.99
C ARG A 86 15.76 6.53 -22.04
N LEU A 87 15.19 7.37 -21.21
CA LEU A 87 15.52 8.80 -21.18
C LEU A 87 16.55 9.15 -20.11
N GLY A 88 16.95 8.18 -19.24
CA GLY A 88 17.97 8.38 -18.21
C GLY A 88 17.53 9.35 -17.10
N VAL A 89 16.24 9.59 -16.93
CA VAL A 89 15.71 10.47 -15.88
C VAL A 89 15.89 9.78 -14.52
N GLU A 90 16.37 10.53 -13.53
CA GLU A 90 16.50 10.04 -12.16
C GLU A 90 15.15 9.55 -11.60
N SER A 91 15.15 8.44 -10.85
CA SER A 91 13.90 7.75 -10.45
C SER A 91 12.94 8.64 -9.67
N ILE A 92 13.46 9.49 -8.78
CA ILE A 92 12.63 10.44 -8.01
C ILE A 92 11.96 11.45 -8.94
N MET A 93 12.72 12.03 -9.87
CA MET A 93 12.18 12.98 -10.85
C MET A 93 11.15 12.34 -11.79
N ALA A 94 11.44 11.14 -12.31
CA ALA A 94 10.50 10.40 -13.14
C ALA A 94 9.17 10.15 -12.41
N GLY A 95 9.24 9.74 -11.13
CA GLY A 95 8.06 9.54 -10.29
C GLY A 95 7.24 10.82 -10.09
N ILE A 96 7.89 11.96 -9.82
CA ILE A 96 7.21 13.26 -9.65
C ILE A 96 6.54 13.70 -10.95
N ILE A 97 7.22 13.58 -12.09
CA ILE A 97 6.68 13.95 -13.41
C ILE A 97 5.42 13.13 -13.70
N VAL A 98 5.51 11.80 -13.53
CA VAL A 98 4.36 10.90 -13.78
C VAL A 98 3.23 11.20 -12.81
N ASN A 99 3.51 11.38 -11.52
CA ASN A 99 2.50 11.70 -10.51
C ASN A 99 1.74 12.99 -10.85
N THR A 100 2.46 14.03 -11.29
CA THR A 100 1.85 15.30 -11.71
C THR A 100 0.99 15.15 -12.96
N GLY A 101 1.45 14.39 -13.96
CA GLY A 101 0.67 14.07 -15.16
C GLY A 101 -0.58 13.25 -14.86
N LEU A 102 -0.45 12.26 -13.96
CA LEU A 102 -1.55 11.42 -13.53
C LEU A 102 -2.68 12.19 -12.85
N TYR A 103 -2.38 13.30 -12.16
CA TYR A 103 -3.43 14.12 -11.56
C TYR A 103 -4.48 14.58 -12.59
N THR A 104 -4.01 15.10 -13.73
CA THR A 104 -4.91 15.54 -14.82
C THR A 104 -5.61 14.36 -15.49
N ILE A 105 -4.92 13.24 -15.69
CA ILE A 105 -5.52 12.02 -16.25
C ILE A 105 -6.61 11.48 -15.33
N ASN A 106 -6.35 11.44 -14.02
CA ASN A 106 -7.32 11.01 -13.02
C ASN A 106 -8.57 11.89 -13.04
N LEU A 107 -8.37 13.22 -13.10
CA LEU A 107 -9.46 14.17 -13.17
C LEU A 107 -10.29 13.99 -14.46
N ALA A 108 -9.64 13.75 -15.60
CA ALA A 108 -10.31 13.47 -16.87
C ALA A 108 -11.11 12.15 -16.82
N VAL A 109 -10.54 11.07 -16.27
CA VAL A 109 -11.23 9.78 -16.07
C VAL A 109 -12.45 9.95 -15.16
N MET A 110 -12.35 10.82 -14.14
CA MET A 110 -13.46 11.15 -13.23
C MET A 110 -14.48 12.13 -13.82
N GLY A 111 -14.37 12.49 -15.11
CA GLY A 111 -15.28 13.42 -15.75
C GLY A 111 -15.16 14.85 -15.24
N PHE A 112 -13.95 15.28 -14.87
CA PHE A 112 -13.61 16.56 -14.25
C PHE A 112 -14.35 16.84 -12.92
N SER A 113 -14.77 15.77 -12.25
CA SER A 113 -15.33 15.85 -10.91
C SER A 113 -14.28 15.47 -9.87
N SER A 114 -14.27 16.11 -8.70
CA SER A 114 -13.37 15.78 -7.60
C SER A 114 -13.74 14.47 -6.90
N THR A 115 -14.99 14.01 -7.04
CA THR A 115 -15.49 12.80 -6.38
C THR A 115 -16.43 12.01 -7.28
N MET A 116 -16.35 10.67 -7.17
CA MET A 116 -17.27 9.74 -7.83
C MET A 116 -17.93 8.83 -6.79
N SER A 117 -19.22 8.50 -6.98
CA SER A 117 -19.98 7.65 -6.05
C SER A 117 -20.46 6.36 -6.73
N LEU A 118 -20.23 5.21 -6.08
CA LEU A 118 -20.68 3.87 -6.49
C LEU A 118 -21.84 3.33 -5.63
N VAL A 119 -22.56 4.19 -4.90
CA VAL A 119 -23.56 3.75 -3.90
C VAL A 119 -24.64 2.87 -4.52
N LYS A 120 -25.05 3.13 -5.76
CA LYS A 120 -26.10 2.39 -6.47
C LYS A 120 -25.58 1.22 -7.31
N THR A 121 -24.28 0.98 -7.33
CA THR A 121 -23.65 -0.01 -8.23
C THR A 121 -23.26 -1.27 -7.46
N GLU A 122 -23.37 -2.44 -8.09
CA GLU A 122 -22.83 -3.68 -7.54
C GLU A 122 -21.30 -3.62 -7.56
N THR A 123 -20.70 -4.07 -6.45
CA THR A 123 -19.25 -4.12 -6.28
C THR A 123 -18.82 -5.59 -6.10
N VAL A 124 -17.53 -5.87 -6.30
CA VAL A 124 -16.99 -7.22 -6.03
C VAL A 124 -17.29 -7.65 -4.59
N PHE A 125 -17.28 -6.71 -3.64
CA PHE A 125 -17.63 -6.99 -2.24
C PHE A 125 -19.12 -7.32 -2.05
N SER A 126 -20.03 -6.73 -2.84
CA SER A 126 -21.47 -7.09 -2.75
C SER A 126 -21.74 -8.48 -3.34
N ILE A 127 -21.04 -8.84 -4.42
CA ILE A 127 -21.11 -10.18 -5.02
C ILE A 127 -20.48 -11.21 -4.07
N ALA A 128 -19.29 -10.89 -3.50
CA ALA A 128 -18.64 -11.76 -2.51
C ALA A 128 -19.50 -11.99 -1.28
N LYS A 129 -20.24 -10.97 -0.81
CA LYS A 129 -21.23 -11.13 0.28
C LYS A 129 -22.30 -12.17 -0.05
N ARG A 130 -22.77 -12.15 -1.30
CA ARG A 130 -23.80 -13.11 -1.77
C ARG A 130 -23.23 -14.53 -1.91
N ALA A 131 -21.99 -14.64 -2.43
CA ALA A 131 -21.32 -15.94 -2.62
C ALA A 131 -20.80 -16.56 -1.33
N LEU A 132 -20.28 -15.77 -0.41
CA LEU A 132 -19.70 -16.20 0.87
C LEU A 132 -20.63 -15.93 2.06
N SER A 133 -21.94 -16.13 1.90
CA SER A 133 -22.94 -15.90 2.95
C SER A 133 -22.70 -16.71 4.24
N PHE A 134 -21.98 -17.84 4.14
CA PHE A 134 -21.61 -18.70 5.28
C PHE A 134 -20.50 -18.12 6.17
N THR A 135 -19.71 -17.12 5.70
CA THR A 135 -18.60 -16.52 6.47
C THR A 135 -19.04 -15.35 7.37
N GLY A 136 -20.33 -15.04 7.47
CA GLY A 136 -20.82 -13.90 8.26
C GLY A 136 -20.27 -12.56 7.74
N GLY A 137 -19.68 -11.74 8.62
CA GLY A 137 -19.12 -10.42 8.23
C GLY A 137 -17.73 -10.47 7.62
N TRP A 138 -17.03 -11.61 7.62
CA TRP A 138 -15.61 -11.74 7.28
C TRP A 138 -15.31 -11.89 5.77
N TYR A 139 -16.33 -11.91 4.91
CA TYR A 139 -16.18 -12.11 3.45
C TYR A 139 -15.24 -11.09 2.78
N LYS A 140 -15.20 -9.85 3.26
CA LYS A 140 -14.31 -8.82 2.74
C LYS A 140 -12.84 -9.13 3.03
N LEU A 141 -12.57 -9.63 4.26
CA LEU A 141 -11.23 -10.05 4.66
C LEU A 141 -10.76 -11.24 3.83
N VAL A 142 -11.62 -12.24 3.62
CA VAL A 142 -11.30 -13.42 2.81
C VAL A 142 -10.94 -13.03 1.38
N LEU A 143 -11.73 -12.14 0.77
CA LEU A 143 -11.46 -11.66 -0.59
C LEU A 143 -10.13 -10.90 -0.66
N ALA A 144 -9.91 -9.94 0.26
CA ALA A 144 -8.67 -9.17 0.29
C ALA A 144 -7.44 -10.06 0.55
N ALA A 145 -7.53 -11.02 1.46
CA ALA A 145 -6.47 -11.98 1.73
C ALA A 145 -6.16 -12.88 0.52
N ALA A 146 -7.17 -13.31 -0.23
CA ALA A 146 -6.98 -14.10 -1.45
C ALA A 146 -6.21 -13.31 -2.52
N VAL A 147 -6.55 -12.03 -2.71
CA VAL A 147 -5.84 -11.15 -3.67
C VAL A 147 -4.38 -10.95 -3.25
N ILE A 148 -4.11 -10.76 -1.94
CA ILE A 148 -2.75 -10.63 -1.41
C ILE A 148 -1.95 -11.91 -1.60
N ALA A 149 -2.55 -13.07 -1.35
CA ALA A 149 -1.88 -14.36 -1.52
C ALA A 149 -1.46 -14.59 -2.99
N LEU A 150 -2.33 -14.22 -3.94
CA LEU A 150 -2.00 -14.26 -5.37
C LEU A 150 -0.88 -13.28 -5.73
N ALA A 151 -0.95 -12.04 -5.27
CA ALA A 151 0.06 -11.01 -5.51
C ALA A 151 1.41 -11.41 -4.89
N GLY A 152 1.42 -11.88 -3.65
CA GLY A 152 2.64 -12.34 -2.96
C GLY A 152 3.28 -13.55 -3.64
N ALA A 153 2.48 -14.52 -4.09
CA ALA A 153 2.97 -15.68 -4.83
C ALA A 153 3.59 -15.28 -6.19
N ALA A 154 2.99 -14.32 -6.88
CA ALA A 154 3.53 -13.79 -8.14
C ALA A 154 4.89 -13.09 -7.90
N MET A 155 5.00 -12.28 -6.83
CA MET A 155 6.25 -11.58 -6.49
C MET A 155 7.41 -12.51 -6.13
N VAL A 156 7.14 -13.60 -5.39
CA VAL A 156 8.17 -14.58 -5.02
C VAL A 156 8.74 -15.26 -6.25
N ARG A 157 7.96 -15.40 -7.34
CA ARG A 157 8.38 -16.03 -8.60
C ARG A 157 9.05 -15.08 -9.59
N ALA A 158 8.90 -13.78 -9.45
CA ALA A 158 9.35 -12.76 -10.43
C ALA A 158 10.82 -12.36 -10.32
N SER A 159 11.71 -13.20 -9.81
CA SER A 159 13.14 -12.92 -9.67
C SER A 159 13.90 -13.36 -10.93
N SER A 160 14.32 -12.43 -11.82
CA SER A 160 15.32 -12.73 -12.90
C SER A 160 15.85 -11.51 -13.71
N ILE A 161 16.94 -11.50 -14.05
CA ILE A 161 18.13 -11.73 -14.92
C ILE A 161 18.63 -10.50 -15.74
N ASN A 162 17.85 -9.48 -16.13
CA ASN A 162 18.37 -8.36 -16.92
C ASN A 162 17.98 -7.00 -16.27
N PRO A 163 18.96 -6.10 -15.90
CA PRO A 163 18.66 -4.94 -15.06
C PRO A 163 17.60 -4.00 -15.66
N ALA A 164 17.75 -3.58 -16.93
CA ALA A 164 16.82 -2.64 -17.54
C ALA A 164 15.42 -3.25 -17.78
N PHE A 165 15.38 -4.51 -18.21
CA PHE A 165 14.12 -5.24 -18.39
C PHE A 165 13.47 -5.52 -17.04
N THR A 166 14.27 -5.88 -16.03
CA THR A 166 13.81 -6.13 -14.65
C THR A 166 13.19 -4.86 -14.03
N ILE A 167 13.80 -3.69 -14.24
CA ILE A 167 13.25 -2.40 -13.79
C ILE A 167 11.91 -2.13 -14.46
N THR A 168 11.83 -2.28 -15.78
CA THR A 168 10.58 -2.00 -16.52
C THR A 168 9.46 -2.94 -16.06
N VAL A 169 9.71 -4.24 -16.03
CA VAL A 169 8.71 -5.24 -15.58
C VAL A 169 8.35 -5.02 -14.11
N GLY A 170 9.33 -4.75 -13.26
CA GLY A 170 9.09 -4.50 -11.85
C GLY A 170 8.24 -3.27 -11.57
N LEU A 171 8.46 -2.16 -12.27
CA LEU A 171 7.64 -0.96 -12.16
C LEU A 171 6.23 -1.17 -12.75
N CYS A 172 6.09 -1.93 -13.84
CA CYS A 172 4.78 -2.33 -14.36
C CYS A 172 3.98 -3.17 -13.35
N ILE A 173 4.62 -4.15 -12.71
CA ILE A 173 3.98 -4.97 -11.67
C ILE A 173 3.64 -4.13 -10.43
N SER A 174 4.56 -3.25 -10.01
CA SER A 174 4.32 -2.31 -8.90
C SER A 174 3.12 -1.41 -9.19
N GLY A 175 3.06 -0.81 -10.39
CA GLY A 175 1.93 0.00 -10.83
C GLY A 175 0.61 -0.78 -10.87
N ALA A 176 0.64 -2.02 -11.38
CA ALA A 176 -0.54 -2.90 -11.41
C ALA A 176 -1.09 -3.18 -10.01
N LEU A 177 -0.22 -3.52 -9.05
CA LEU A 177 -0.61 -3.80 -7.67
C LEU A 177 -1.12 -2.55 -6.95
N THR A 178 -0.49 -1.41 -7.19
CA THR A 178 -0.91 -0.12 -6.64
C THR A 178 -2.30 0.26 -7.14
N ALA A 179 -2.54 0.18 -8.46
CA ALA A 179 -3.83 0.49 -9.04
C ALA A 179 -4.91 -0.52 -8.66
N LEU A 180 -4.56 -1.81 -8.53
CA LEU A 180 -5.47 -2.83 -8.02
C LEU A 180 -5.93 -2.51 -6.59
N SER A 181 -5.00 -2.10 -5.73
CA SER A 181 -5.33 -1.67 -4.36
C SER A 181 -6.27 -0.47 -4.36
N GLY A 182 -6.00 0.53 -5.22
CA GLY A 182 -6.89 1.68 -5.43
C GLY A 182 -8.28 1.26 -5.86
N GLY A 183 -8.38 0.39 -6.87
CA GLY A 183 -9.65 -0.14 -7.36
C GLY A 183 -10.44 -0.93 -6.33
N LEU A 184 -9.76 -1.74 -5.50
CA LEU A 184 -10.37 -2.44 -4.37
C LEU A 184 -10.88 -1.46 -3.32
N LEU A 185 -10.09 -0.43 -2.98
CA LEU A 185 -10.51 0.58 -2.03
C LEU A 185 -11.75 1.33 -2.50
N ALA A 186 -11.79 1.74 -3.77
CA ALA A 186 -12.92 2.43 -4.37
C ALA A 186 -14.22 1.61 -4.28
N GLN A 187 -14.13 0.31 -4.59
CA GLN A 187 -15.27 -0.61 -4.46
C GLN A 187 -15.64 -0.92 -3.00
N TYR A 188 -14.66 -0.90 -2.09
CA TYR A 188 -14.89 -1.09 -0.66
C TYR A 188 -15.63 0.09 -0.04
N GLN A 189 -15.16 1.31 -0.32
CA GLN A 189 -15.75 2.57 0.20
C GLN A 189 -16.97 3.01 -0.60
N LYS A 190 -17.18 2.44 -1.80
CA LYS A 190 -18.20 2.87 -2.77
C LYS A 190 -18.07 4.33 -3.20
N SER A 191 -16.87 4.86 -3.17
CA SER A 191 -16.56 6.24 -3.58
C SER A 191 -15.09 6.34 -3.98
N CYS A 192 -14.79 7.30 -4.85
CA CYS A 192 -13.45 7.71 -5.20
C CYS A 192 -13.33 9.23 -5.05
N ASP A 193 -12.24 9.70 -4.48
CA ASP A 193 -11.87 11.11 -4.38
C ASP A 193 -10.53 11.30 -5.09
N ILE A 194 -10.34 12.47 -5.74
CA ILE A 194 -9.12 12.77 -6.50
C ILE A 194 -7.87 12.78 -5.61
N ASN A 195 -8.02 13.06 -4.33
CA ASN A 195 -6.93 13.12 -3.35
C ASN A 195 -6.75 11.83 -2.57
N VAL A 196 -7.46 10.74 -2.91
CA VAL A 196 -7.43 9.48 -2.16
C VAL A 196 -6.03 8.85 -2.11
N GLY A 197 -5.22 9.06 -3.13
CA GLY A 197 -3.84 8.55 -3.22
C GLY A 197 -2.82 9.41 -2.49
N THR A 198 -3.18 10.62 -2.03
CA THR A 198 -2.21 11.52 -1.42
C THR A 198 -1.62 10.94 -0.14
N GLY A 199 -0.31 10.72 -0.12
CA GLY A 199 0.44 10.16 1.01
C GLY A 199 0.47 8.63 1.07
N MET A 200 0.04 7.94 0.01
CA MET A 200 0.09 6.47 -0.05
C MET A 200 1.51 5.92 -0.01
N VAL A 201 2.46 6.59 -0.66
CA VAL A 201 3.89 6.26 -0.56
C VAL A 201 4.32 6.22 0.90
N THR A 202 3.96 7.25 1.67
CA THR A 202 4.34 7.37 3.08
C THR A 202 3.74 6.24 3.93
N ILE A 203 2.46 5.92 3.73
CA ILE A 203 1.75 4.84 4.42
C ILE A 203 2.38 3.47 4.08
N ALA A 204 2.68 3.24 2.82
CA ALA A 204 3.25 1.99 2.36
C ALA A 204 4.69 1.79 2.84
N LEU A 205 5.51 2.85 2.85
CA LEU A 205 6.86 2.81 3.44
C LEU A 205 6.82 2.54 4.95
N ALA A 206 5.90 3.18 5.68
CA ALA A 206 5.72 2.89 7.11
C ALA A 206 5.36 1.42 7.34
N SER A 207 4.39 0.91 6.58
CA SER A 207 3.95 -0.49 6.65
C SER A 207 5.10 -1.45 6.37
N LEU A 208 5.92 -1.14 5.36
CA LEU A 208 7.10 -1.91 4.99
C LEU A 208 8.13 -1.94 6.13
N ILE A 209 8.49 -0.76 6.67
CA ILE A 209 9.52 -0.64 7.71
C ILE A 209 9.06 -1.30 9.01
N ILE A 210 7.81 -1.09 9.42
CA ILE A 210 7.22 -1.76 10.58
C ILE A 210 7.27 -3.27 10.40
N GLY A 211 6.84 -3.76 9.23
CA GLY A 211 6.83 -5.18 8.91
C GLY A 211 8.21 -5.81 8.92
N GLU A 212 9.19 -5.22 8.25
CA GLU A 212 10.58 -5.71 8.24
C GLU A 212 11.26 -5.65 9.62
N THR A 213 10.91 -4.66 10.44
CA THR A 213 11.48 -4.50 11.79
C THR A 213 10.96 -5.54 12.77
N LEU A 214 9.69 -5.98 12.62
CA LEU A 214 9.05 -6.95 13.51
C LEU A 214 9.30 -8.40 13.09
N VAL A 215 9.18 -8.70 11.79
CA VAL A 215 9.27 -10.08 11.27
C VAL A 215 10.71 -10.45 10.86
N GLY A 216 11.52 -9.44 10.57
CA GLY A 216 12.92 -9.61 10.13
C GLY A 216 13.08 -9.83 8.63
N ARG A 217 14.35 -9.80 8.16
CA ARG A 217 14.71 -9.78 6.72
C ARG A 217 15.33 -11.08 6.20
N ARG A 218 15.20 -12.21 6.93
CA ARG A 218 15.98 -13.44 6.64
C ARG A 218 15.60 -14.12 5.32
N THR A 219 14.32 -14.18 4.96
CA THR A 219 13.85 -14.85 3.74
C THR A 219 12.82 -13.97 3.03
N MET A 220 12.71 -14.14 1.69
CA MET A 220 11.76 -13.36 0.87
C MET A 220 10.32 -13.52 1.35
N VAL A 221 9.91 -14.75 1.65
CA VAL A 221 8.56 -15.04 2.17
C VAL A 221 8.29 -14.32 3.50
N ARG A 222 9.27 -14.30 4.42
CA ARG A 222 9.13 -13.58 5.68
C ARG A 222 9.00 -12.08 5.46
N ARG A 223 9.74 -11.52 4.50
CA ARG A 223 9.64 -10.08 4.16
C ARG A 223 8.25 -9.74 3.63
N VAL A 224 7.72 -10.53 2.68
CA VAL A 224 6.35 -10.35 2.14
C VAL A 224 5.31 -10.45 3.24
N LEU A 225 5.36 -11.48 4.09
CA LEU A 225 4.45 -11.62 5.25
C LEU A 225 4.62 -10.47 6.25
N GLY A 226 5.85 -10.02 6.47
CA GLY A 226 6.15 -8.87 7.30
C GLY A 226 5.47 -7.59 6.80
N VAL A 227 5.55 -7.32 5.49
CA VAL A 227 4.90 -6.14 4.88
C VAL A 227 3.38 -6.19 5.06
N VAL A 228 2.75 -7.35 4.85
CA VAL A 228 1.31 -7.52 5.06
C VAL A 228 0.94 -7.29 6.53
N PHE A 229 1.70 -7.88 7.44
CA PHE A 229 1.49 -7.69 8.88
C PHE A 229 1.69 -6.22 9.29
N GLY A 230 2.73 -5.58 8.76
CA GLY A 230 3.02 -4.15 9.00
C GLY A 230 1.88 -3.24 8.52
N SER A 231 1.28 -3.54 7.37
CA SER A 231 0.12 -2.81 6.85
C SER A 231 -1.10 -2.96 7.76
N CYS A 232 -1.39 -4.17 8.23
CA CYS A 232 -2.49 -4.42 9.16
C CYS A 232 -2.26 -3.69 10.50
N LEU A 233 -1.03 -3.73 11.01
CA LEU A 233 -0.68 -3.04 12.25
C LEU A 233 -0.77 -1.52 12.12
N TYR A 234 -0.27 -0.95 11.01
CA TYR A 234 -0.40 0.47 10.72
C TYR A 234 -1.87 0.91 10.71
N ARG A 235 -2.73 0.16 10.01
CA ARG A 235 -4.16 0.45 9.94
C ARG A 235 -4.86 0.30 11.29
N PHE A 236 -4.44 -0.65 12.11
CA PHE A 236 -4.95 -0.80 13.46
C PHE A 236 -4.59 0.44 14.32
N ILE A 237 -3.36 0.94 14.25
CA ILE A 237 -2.94 2.15 14.97
C ILE A 237 -3.77 3.36 14.52
N VAL A 238 -4.00 3.52 13.22
CA VAL A 238 -4.85 4.58 12.66
C VAL A 238 -6.30 4.44 13.13
N ALA A 239 -6.86 3.23 13.15
CA ALA A 239 -8.21 2.97 13.63
C ALA A 239 -8.37 3.31 15.13
N VAL A 240 -7.36 3.01 15.93
CA VAL A 240 -7.32 3.40 17.36
C VAL A 240 -7.25 4.92 17.50
N ALA A 241 -6.41 5.62 16.72
CA ALA A 241 -6.31 7.08 16.74
C ALA A 241 -7.66 7.76 16.42
N LEU A 242 -8.40 7.23 15.44
CA LEU A 242 -9.75 7.74 15.10
C LEU A 242 -10.73 7.58 16.27
N ARG A 243 -10.58 6.55 17.10
CA ARG A 243 -11.45 6.34 18.28
C ARG A 243 -11.17 7.32 19.42
N PHE A 244 -9.98 7.93 19.45
CA PHE A 244 -9.67 9.03 20.37
C PHE A 244 -10.23 10.39 19.93
N ASN A 245 -11.22 10.43 19.03
CA ASN A 245 -11.81 11.65 18.49
C ASN A 245 -10.81 12.61 17.83
N VAL A 246 -9.72 12.09 17.28
CA VAL A 246 -8.80 12.89 16.48
C VAL A 246 -9.54 13.33 15.21
N PRO A 247 -9.63 14.64 14.92
CA PRO A 247 -10.32 15.11 13.74
C PRO A 247 -9.66 14.57 12.47
N ALA A 248 -10.47 14.26 11.45
CA ALA A 248 -9.99 13.68 10.18
C ALA A 248 -8.90 14.53 9.51
N ALA A 249 -8.94 15.86 9.69
CA ALA A 249 -7.91 16.77 9.19
C ALA A 249 -6.54 16.53 9.84
N ALA A 250 -6.48 16.12 11.12
CA ALA A 250 -5.25 15.84 11.85
C ALA A 250 -4.70 14.41 11.57
N MET A 251 -5.44 13.55 10.85
CA MET A 251 -4.98 12.19 10.54
C MET A 251 -3.72 12.15 9.70
N LYS A 252 -3.49 13.16 8.85
CA LYS A 252 -2.23 13.28 8.09
C LYS A 252 -1.03 13.51 9.04
N LEU A 253 -1.21 14.31 10.09
CA LEU A 253 -0.18 14.53 11.12
C LEU A 253 0.08 13.26 11.93
N VAL A 254 -0.97 12.55 12.35
CA VAL A 254 -0.84 11.26 13.05
C VAL A 254 -0.08 10.26 12.20
N SER A 255 -0.43 10.14 10.91
CA SER A 255 0.29 9.30 9.96
C SER A 255 1.76 9.68 9.85
N ALA A 256 2.09 10.96 9.75
CA ALA A 256 3.47 11.44 9.68
C ALA A 256 4.27 11.09 10.95
N ILE A 257 3.67 11.23 12.13
CA ILE A 257 4.31 10.85 13.40
C ILE A 257 4.57 9.33 13.45
N ILE A 258 3.58 8.50 13.07
CA ILE A 258 3.74 7.04 13.03
C ILE A 258 4.89 6.65 12.10
N VAL A 259 4.96 7.27 10.91
CA VAL A 259 6.02 7.04 9.93
C VAL A 259 7.38 7.46 10.49
N ALA A 260 7.48 8.66 11.10
CA ALA A 260 8.73 9.15 11.69
C ALA A 260 9.24 8.20 12.79
N VAL A 261 8.34 7.73 13.65
CA VAL A 261 8.68 6.72 14.69
C VAL A 261 9.11 5.41 14.05
N ALA A 262 8.39 4.93 13.03
CA ALA A 262 8.70 3.67 12.35
C ALA A 262 10.09 3.72 11.69
N ILE A 263 10.41 4.80 10.98
CA ILE A 263 11.71 4.99 10.32
C ILE A 263 12.85 5.14 11.35
N SER A 264 12.57 5.78 12.49
CA SER A 264 13.57 5.97 13.55
C SER A 264 13.86 4.68 14.35
N MET A 265 12.94 3.72 14.37
CA MET A 265 13.09 2.47 15.16
C MET A 265 14.37 1.67 14.87
N PRO A 266 14.78 1.42 13.60
CA PRO A 266 16.04 0.73 13.32
C PRO A 266 17.25 1.48 13.86
N ALA A 267 17.33 2.79 13.66
CA ALA A 267 18.44 3.64 14.13
C ALA A 267 18.51 3.68 15.66
N ILE A 268 17.37 3.73 16.33
CA ILE A 268 17.30 3.69 17.81
C ILE A 268 17.79 2.32 18.33
N LYS A 269 17.36 1.22 17.71
CA LYS A 269 17.81 -0.13 18.07
C LYS A 269 19.34 -0.30 17.90
N GLU A 270 19.91 0.23 16.82
CA GLU A 270 21.36 0.20 16.59
C GLU A 270 22.12 1.03 17.63
N LYS A 271 21.66 2.23 17.96
CA LYS A 271 22.26 3.05 19.03
C LYS A 271 22.22 2.35 20.38
N ILE A 272 21.08 1.80 20.78
CA ILE A 272 20.95 1.06 22.04
C ILE A 272 21.86 -0.17 22.06
N ALA A 273 21.96 -0.91 20.95
CA ALA A 273 22.85 -2.06 20.84
C ALA A 273 24.32 -1.65 20.92
N PHE A 274 24.69 -0.53 20.31
CA PHE A 274 26.04 0.03 20.37
C PHE A 274 26.40 0.49 21.79
N GLU A 275 25.51 1.21 22.49
CA GLU A 275 25.72 1.65 23.86
C GLU A 275 25.85 0.46 24.84
N LYS A 276 25.00 -0.58 24.68
CA LYS A 276 25.12 -1.82 25.45
C LYS A 276 26.48 -2.51 25.26
N ARG A 277 26.97 -2.59 24.01
CA ARG A 277 28.30 -3.16 23.71
C ARG A 277 29.41 -2.32 24.31
N ARG A 278 29.29 -0.99 24.24
CA ARG A 278 30.28 -0.05 24.82
C ARG A 278 30.31 -0.14 26.34
N SER A 279 29.15 -0.21 26.99
CA SER A 279 29.03 -0.41 28.45
C SER A 279 29.64 -1.74 28.88
N ALA A 280 29.29 -2.85 28.22
CA ALA A 280 29.86 -4.16 28.53
C ALA A 280 31.38 -4.22 28.32
N ALA A 281 31.93 -3.51 27.32
CA ALA A 281 33.37 -3.42 27.11
C ALA A 281 34.07 -2.56 28.16
N ARG A 282 33.38 -1.57 28.76
CA ARG A 282 33.90 -0.72 29.85
C ARG A 282 33.97 -1.49 31.16
N THR A 283 32.91 -2.22 31.51
CA THR A 283 32.86 -3.07 32.72
C THR A 283 33.93 -4.19 32.68
N ARG A 284 34.22 -4.70 31.45
CA ARG A 284 35.28 -5.72 31.30
C ARG A 284 36.70 -5.16 31.43
N LYS A 285 36.92 -3.86 31.23
CA LYS A 285 38.20 -3.18 31.43
C LYS A 285 38.41 -2.72 32.86
N GLU A 286 37.36 -2.49 33.61
CA GLU A 286 37.39 -2.07 35.03
C GLU A 286 37.42 -3.26 36.00
N GLY A 287 37.19 -4.48 35.48
CA GLY A 287 37.22 -5.74 36.27
C GLY A 287 38.49 -6.58 36.07
N VAL A 288 39.54 -6.03 35.43
CA VAL A 288 40.91 -6.56 35.32
C VAL A 288 41.84 -5.57 36.02
#